data_9654157d4821422d3dfe4bb9556fabe6
#
_entry.id   9654157d4821422d3dfe4bb9556fabe6
#
_cell.length_a   1.000
_cell.length_b   1.000
_cell.length_c   1.000
_cell.angle_alpha   90.00
_cell.angle_beta   90.00
_cell.angle_gamma   90.00
#
_symmetry.space_group_name_H-M   'P 1'
#
loop_
_entity.id
_entity.type
_entity.pdbx_description
1 polymer ?
#
loop_
_entity_poly.entity_id
_entity_poly.type
_entity_poly.pdbx_seq_one_letter_code
_entity_poly.pdbx_strand_id
1 'polypeptide(L)'
;MSCVGDPVPLTDEIVAERAARLLVVAEKAAEEAGLTIPVSYVIGTEVPVPGGAHETLGALTPTAPEAAQETIAAHKKAFAAVGAGDAWSKVVAIVVQPAVEFDHVKVIDYVSANTTALQGALDDEATLLFEAHSTDYQTESNLRDLVLDHWAILKVGPGLTFNLREGLFALDAIEGHLVEDASKRSNLVEVIEQVMIGSPGYWEGYYEGSAHEQQLARRFSYSDRIRYYLPYDEIVKAIDVLLANLDEVGIPEPLISQYLPKQFDRVREGLLEPTGHELLIDRVRDALRPYSGACGLPNA
;
A
#
# COMPACT_ATOMS: atom_id res chain seq x y z
N MET A 1 2.97 11.25 -12.74
CA MET A 1 3.33 11.62 -14.15
C MET A 1 3.98 13.01 -14.26
N SER A 2 4.53 13.54 -13.21
CA SER A 2 5.30 14.81 -13.23
C SER A 2 6.65 14.61 -13.91
N CYS A 3 7.10 15.60 -14.68
CA CYS A 3 8.40 15.66 -15.32
C CYS A 3 9.19 16.85 -14.78
N VAL A 4 10.51 16.84 -14.99
CA VAL A 4 11.36 17.98 -14.58
C VAL A 4 10.88 19.25 -15.31
N GLY A 5 10.59 20.32 -14.52
CA GLY A 5 10.10 21.61 -15.04
C GLY A 5 8.59 21.75 -15.10
N ASP A 6 7.84 20.74 -14.68
CA ASP A 6 6.38 20.85 -14.57
C ASP A 6 5.95 21.78 -13.44
N PRO A 7 4.77 22.42 -13.56
CA PRO A 7 4.14 23.11 -12.44
C PRO A 7 3.81 22.13 -11.32
N VAL A 8 3.86 22.60 -10.08
CA VAL A 8 3.46 21.81 -8.90
C VAL A 8 2.37 22.61 -8.16
N PRO A 9 1.15 22.05 -8.05
CA PRO A 9 0.65 20.79 -8.62
C PRO A 9 0.44 20.84 -10.14
N LEU A 10 0.38 19.67 -10.79
CA LEU A 10 -0.02 19.59 -12.20
C LEU A 10 -1.48 20.01 -12.35
N THR A 11 -1.82 20.65 -13.48
CA THR A 11 -3.23 20.94 -13.80
C THR A 11 -3.91 19.68 -14.37
N ASP A 12 -5.23 19.61 -14.22
CA ASP A 12 -6.06 18.51 -14.74
C ASP A 12 -5.86 18.31 -16.25
N GLU A 13 -5.72 19.39 -17.01
CA GLU A 13 -5.51 19.31 -18.47
C GLU A 13 -4.16 18.63 -18.80
N ILE A 14 -3.09 18.96 -18.09
CA ILE A 14 -1.77 18.34 -18.32
C ILE A 14 -1.83 16.85 -17.97
N VAL A 15 -2.48 16.49 -16.86
CA VAL A 15 -2.63 15.10 -16.47
C VAL A 15 -3.48 14.33 -17.47
N ALA A 16 -4.63 14.88 -17.86
CA ALA A 16 -5.54 14.28 -18.82
C ALA A 16 -4.91 14.09 -20.21
N GLU A 17 -4.13 15.09 -20.69
CA GLU A 17 -3.41 14.97 -21.97
C GLU A 17 -2.37 13.84 -21.93
N ARG A 18 -1.61 13.74 -20.86
CA ARG A 18 -0.62 12.65 -20.66
C ARG A 18 -1.30 11.28 -20.55
N ALA A 19 -2.41 11.20 -19.80
CA ALA A 19 -3.21 10.00 -19.69
C ALA A 19 -3.76 9.56 -21.05
N ALA A 20 -4.27 10.48 -21.86
CA ALA A 20 -4.78 10.21 -23.20
C ALA A 20 -3.70 9.62 -24.12
N ARG A 21 -2.48 10.15 -24.07
CA ARG A 21 -1.34 9.63 -24.85
C ARG A 21 -0.95 8.21 -24.41
N LEU A 22 -0.95 7.93 -23.10
CA LEU A 22 -0.69 6.58 -22.59
C LEU A 22 -1.81 5.61 -22.95
N LEU A 23 -3.08 6.05 -22.90
CA LEU A 23 -4.23 5.27 -23.31
C LEU A 23 -4.09 4.75 -24.73
N VAL A 24 -3.73 5.61 -25.70
CA VAL A 24 -3.54 5.21 -27.10
C VAL A 24 -2.49 4.11 -27.24
N VAL A 25 -1.39 4.21 -26.49
CA VAL A 25 -0.33 3.19 -26.49
C VAL A 25 -0.82 1.88 -25.87
N ALA A 26 -1.56 1.97 -24.74
CA ALA A 26 -2.11 0.80 -24.08
C ALA A 26 -3.15 0.06 -24.92
N GLU A 27 -4.07 0.80 -25.56
CA GLU A 27 -5.08 0.22 -26.47
C GLU A 27 -4.41 -0.52 -27.63
N LYS A 28 -3.43 0.12 -28.27
CA LYS A 28 -2.68 -0.50 -29.36
C LYS A 28 -1.94 -1.76 -28.91
N ALA A 29 -1.26 -1.72 -27.77
CA ALA A 29 -0.56 -2.87 -27.25
C ALA A 29 -1.50 -4.03 -26.87
N ALA A 30 -2.68 -3.72 -26.33
CA ALA A 30 -3.72 -4.72 -26.03
C ALA A 30 -4.24 -5.41 -27.27
N GLU A 31 -4.48 -4.63 -28.35
CA GLU A 31 -4.91 -5.15 -29.66
C GLU A 31 -3.82 -6.05 -30.29
N GLU A 32 -2.57 -5.56 -30.34
CA GLU A 32 -1.43 -6.30 -30.89
C GLU A 32 -1.15 -7.61 -30.12
N ALA A 33 -1.34 -7.61 -28.79
CA ALA A 33 -1.21 -8.78 -27.95
C ALA A 33 -2.38 -9.77 -28.05
N GLY A 34 -3.47 -9.38 -28.70
CA GLY A 34 -4.69 -10.20 -28.81
C GLY A 34 -5.28 -10.52 -27.43
N LEU A 35 -5.31 -9.56 -26.50
CA LEU A 35 -5.83 -9.78 -25.15
C LEU A 35 -7.31 -10.17 -25.20
N THR A 36 -7.63 -11.29 -24.56
CA THR A 36 -9.01 -11.78 -24.43
C THR A 36 -9.72 -11.25 -23.17
N ILE A 37 -8.94 -10.73 -22.22
CA ILE A 37 -9.47 -10.09 -21.01
C ILE A 37 -9.70 -8.63 -21.30
N PRO A 38 -10.89 -8.07 -20.98
CA PRO A 38 -11.16 -6.64 -21.16
C PRO A 38 -10.16 -5.79 -20.37
N VAL A 39 -9.58 -4.80 -21.02
CA VAL A 39 -8.77 -3.77 -20.35
C VAL A 39 -9.71 -2.73 -19.78
N SER A 40 -9.47 -2.34 -18.53
CA SER A 40 -10.18 -1.26 -17.82
C SER A 40 -9.20 -0.17 -17.40
N TYR A 41 -9.68 1.05 -17.33
CA TYR A 41 -8.87 2.21 -16.97
C TYR A 41 -9.41 2.91 -15.73
N VAL A 42 -8.49 3.50 -14.98
CA VAL A 42 -8.77 4.40 -13.87
C VAL A 42 -8.16 5.75 -14.20
N ILE A 43 -8.91 6.82 -13.96
CA ILE A 43 -8.45 8.19 -14.15
C ILE A 43 -8.28 8.87 -12.79
N GLY A 44 -7.56 9.98 -12.74
CA GLY A 44 -7.43 10.79 -11.53
C GLY A 44 -6.30 11.81 -11.66
N THR A 45 -6.43 12.89 -10.94
CA THR A 45 -5.45 13.95 -10.80
C THR A 45 -4.85 14.01 -9.39
N GLU A 46 -5.60 13.57 -8.40
CA GLU A 46 -5.19 13.50 -6.99
C GLU A 46 -4.52 12.17 -6.66
N VAL A 47 -3.27 12.01 -7.10
CA VAL A 47 -2.48 10.83 -6.78
C VAL A 47 -1.46 11.21 -5.69
N PRO A 48 -1.54 10.65 -4.47
CA PRO A 48 -0.59 10.93 -3.42
C PRO A 48 0.83 10.54 -3.82
N VAL A 49 1.82 11.19 -3.25
CA VAL A 49 3.23 10.86 -3.48
C VAL A 49 3.50 9.44 -2.97
N PRO A 50 4.03 8.54 -3.83
CA PRO A 50 4.30 7.18 -3.39
C PRO A 50 5.22 7.14 -2.18
N GLY A 51 4.82 6.41 -1.15
CA GLY A 51 5.67 6.17 0.03
C GLY A 51 5.38 7.00 1.26
N GLY A 52 4.19 7.57 1.35
CA GLY A 52 3.73 8.33 2.51
C GLY A 52 3.95 9.84 2.37
N ALA A 53 3.22 10.60 3.14
CA ALA A 53 3.23 12.04 3.10
C ALA A 53 4.61 12.61 3.51
N HIS A 54 5.11 13.58 2.75
CA HIS A 54 6.20 14.45 3.16
C HIS A 54 5.73 15.52 4.17
N GLU A 55 4.43 15.65 4.36
CA GLU A 55 3.83 16.70 5.13
C GLU A 55 3.35 16.18 6.49
N THR A 56 3.55 16.98 7.51
CA THR A 56 2.84 16.80 8.78
C THR A 56 1.35 16.84 8.46
N LEU A 57 0.62 15.77 8.76
CA LEU A 57 -0.80 15.67 8.49
C LEU A 57 -1.54 16.84 9.14
N GLY A 58 -1.86 17.86 8.34
CA GLY A 58 -2.79 18.92 8.68
C GLY A 58 -4.24 18.42 8.61
N ALA A 59 -5.20 19.33 8.63
CA ALA A 59 -6.59 18.97 8.37
C ALA A 59 -6.73 18.54 6.90
N LEU A 60 -6.87 17.23 6.68
CA LEU A 60 -7.11 16.66 5.36
C LEU A 60 -8.58 16.84 5.01
N THR A 61 -8.85 17.33 3.80
CA THR A 61 -10.21 17.52 3.30
C THR A 61 -10.48 16.55 2.14
N PRO A 62 -11.70 16.00 2.02
CA PRO A 62 -12.08 15.23 0.85
C PRO A 62 -11.98 16.05 -0.43
N THR A 63 -11.83 15.36 -1.56
CA THR A 63 -12.00 15.98 -2.89
C THR A 63 -13.34 16.66 -2.98
N ALA A 64 -13.37 17.92 -3.47
CA ALA A 64 -14.61 18.62 -3.73
C ALA A 64 -15.37 17.96 -4.91
N PRO A 65 -16.70 17.85 -4.87
CA PRO A 65 -17.48 17.28 -5.96
C PRO A 65 -17.18 17.92 -7.32
N GLU A 66 -17.03 19.24 -7.35
CA GLU A 66 -16.72 20.02 -8.55
C GLU A 66 -15.35 19.64 -9.13
N ALA A 67 -14.33 19.42 -8.28
CA ALA A 67 -13.00 19.00 -8.72
C ALA A 67 -13.04 17.60 -9.35
N ALA A 68 -13.82 16.67 -8.79
CA ALA A 68 -14.02 15.35 -9.40
C ALA A 68 -14.68 15.46 -10.79
N GLN A 69 -15.70 16.31 -10.93
CA GLN A 69 -16.39 16.55 -12.19
C GLN A 69 -15.48 17.24 -13.23
N GLU A 70 -14.63 18.20 -12.81
CA GLU A 70 -13.64 18.84 -13.66
C GLU A 70 -12.61 17.84 -14.17
N THR A 71 -12.11 16.95 -13.31
CA THR A 71 -11.21 15.84 -13.70
C THR A 71 -11.85 14.93 -14.74
N ILE A 72 -13.12 14.53 -14.57
CA ILE A 72 -13.86 13.72 -15.53
C ILE A 72 -13.97 14.44 -16.88
N ALA A 73 -14.38 15.72 -16.88
CA ALA A 73 -14.55 16.51 -18.09
C ALA A 73 -13.23 16.69 -18.85
N ALA A 74 -12.12 16.96 -18.13
CA ALA A 74 -10.80 17.10 -18.71
C ALA A 74 -10.35 15.80 -19.42
N HIS A 75 -10.54 14.64 -18.77
CA HIS A 75 -10.17 13.35 -19.37
C HIS A 75 -11.05 12.98 -20.57
N LYS A 76 -12.37 13.18 -20.51
CA LYS A 76 -13.27 12.99 -21.68
C LYS A 76 -12.81 13.82 -22.87
N LYS A 77 -12.52 15.09 -22.64
CA LYS A 77 -12.03 16.01 -23.67
C LYS A 77 -10.68 15.57 -24.25
N ALA A 78 -9.73 15.17 -23.40
CA ALA A 78 -8.42 14.74 -23.84
C ALA A 78 -8.47 13.43 -24.65
N PHE A 79 -9.29 12.46 -24.24
CA PHE A 79 -9.48 11.20 -24.97
C PHE A 79 -10.10 11.43 -26.34
N ALA A 80 -11.10 12.30 -26.42
CA ALA A 80 -11.70 12.69 -27.71
C ALA A 80 -10.68 13.39 -28.64
N ALA A 81 -9.81 14.24 -28.09
CA ALA A 81 -8.81 14.98 -28.87
C ALA A 81 -7.75 14.07 -29.53
N VAL A 82 -7.47 12.90 -28.98
CA VAL A 82 -6.55 11.90 -29.56
C VAL A 82 -7.28 10.81 -30.38
N GLY A 83 -8.58 10.96 -30.62
CA GLY A 83 -9.39 10.00 -31.37
C GLY A 83 -9.74 8.71 -30.60
N ALA A 84 -9.56 8.71 -29.27
CA ALA A 84 -9.82 7.57 -28.40
C ALA A 84 -11.07 7.76 -27.50
N GLY A 85 -12.05 8.58 -27.95
CA GLY A 85 -13.26 8.86 -27.16
C GLY A 85 -14.07 7.61 -26.81
N ASP A 86 -14.11 6.59 -27.67
CA ASP A 86 -14.83 5.34 -27.43
C ASP A 86 -14.24 4.52 -26.25
N ALA A 87 -12.94 4.73 -25.95
CA ALA A 87 -12.28 4.08 -24.81
C ALA A 87 -12.80 4.60 -23.46
N TRP A 88 -13.60 5.69 -23.42
CA TRP A 88 -14.28 6.13 -22.21
C TRP A 88 -15.15 5.04 -21.60
N SER A 89 -15.78 4.20 -22.42
CA SER A 89 -16.59 3.07 -21.95
C SER A 89 -15.80 2.02 -21.14
N LYS A 90 -14.47 2.07 -21.18
CA LYS A 90 -13.55 1.21 -20.42
C LYS A 90 -13.05 1.88 -19.15
N VAL A 91 -13.39 3.14 -18.92
CA VAL A 91 -13.04 3.84 -17.67
C VAL A 91 -14.01 3.41 -16.59
N VAL A 92 -13.50 2.77 -15.54
CA VAL A 92 -14.31 2.16 -14.47
C VAL A 92 -14.26 2.92 -13.16
N ALA A 93 -13.23 3.76 -12.96
CA ALA A 93 -13.12 4.50 -11.71
C ALA A 93 -12.37 5.82 -11.87
N ILE A 94 -12.60 6.70 -10.90
CA ILE A 94 -11.87 7.93 -10.68
C ILE A 94 -11.20 7.90 -9.30
N VAL A 95 -9.92 8.26 -9.24
CA VAL A 95 -9.20 8.45 -7.97
C VAL A 95 -9.63 9.74 -7.33
N VAL A 96 -10.11 9.68 -6.10
CA VAL A 96 -10.47 10.83 -5.27
C VAL A 96 -9.95 10.65 -3.85
N GLN A 97 -9.74 11.76 -3.12
CA GLN A 97 -9.31 11.74 -1.73
C GLN A 97 -10.52 11.67 -0.79
N PRO A 98 -10.72 10.57 -0.04
CA PRO A 98 -11.80 10.45 0.95
C PRO A 98 -11.42 11.05 2.32
N ALA A 99 -10.37 11.84 2.41
CA ALA A 99 -9.76 12.35 3.65
C ALA A 99 -9.14 11.23 4.52
N VAL A 100 -8.57 10.20 3.89
CA VAL A 100 -7.74 9.20 4.58
C VAL A 100 -6.29 9.37 4.17
N GLU A 101 -5.39 9.27 5.12
CA GLU A 101 -3.94 9.34 4.89
C GLU A 101 -3.20 8.78 6.10
N PHE A 102 -1.93 8.53 5.96
CA PHE A 102 -1.04 8.20 7.06
C PHE A 102 0.33 8.86 6.86
N ASP A 103 0.96 9.23 7.97
CA ASP A 103 2.35 9.68 7.98
C ASP A 103 3.28 8.60 8.58
N HIS A 104 4.38 9.01 9.19
CA HIS A 104 5.32 8.08 9.78
C HIS A 104 4.80 7.43 11.08
N VAL A 105 3.87 8.08 11.79
CA VAL A 105 3.46 7.73 13.15
C VAL A 105 1.95 7.78 13.39
N LYS A 106 1.18 8.34 12.46
CA LYS A 106 -0.28 8.56 12.60
C LYS A 106 -1.03 8.10 11.38
N VAL A 107 -2.27 7.72 11.59
CA VAL A 107 -3.26 7.42 10.55
C VAL A 107 -4.43 8.38 10.74
N ILE A 108 -4.94 8.95 9.65
CA ILE A 108 -6.21 9.69 9.61
C ILE A 108 -7.28 8.69 9.21
N ASP A 109 -8.19 8.44 10.13
CA ASP A 109 -9.29 7.50 9.93
C ASP A 109 -10.37 8.08 9.03
N TYR A 110 -11.00 7.20 8.25
CA TYR A 110 -12.15 7.54 7.43
C TYR A 110 -13.34 7.96 8.28
N VAL A 111 -14.03 9.02 7.85
CA VAL A 111 -15.28 9.51 8.46
C VAL A 111 -16.28 9.76 7.35
N SER A 112 -17.27 8.88 7.19
CA SER A 112 -18.30 8.89 6.14
C SER A 112 -19.00 10.25 6.01
N ALA A 113 -19.33 10.91 7.14
CA ALA A 113 -19.98 12.22 7.14
C ALA A 113 -19.18 13.31 6.39
N ASN A 114 -17.85 13.18 6.28
CA ASN A 114 -17.02 14.16 5.60
C ASN A 114 -17.12 14.05 4.06
N THR A 115 -17.57 12.92 3.53
CA THR A 115 -17.58 12.61 2.09
C THR A 115 -18.98 12.63 1.48
N THR A 116 -20.02 12.95 2.25
CA THR A 116 -21.42 12.91 1.80
C THR A 116 -21.67 13.74 0.52
N ALA A 117 -21.03 14.91 0.40
CA ALA A 117 -21.16 15.73 -0.81
C ALA A 117 -20.48 15.08 -2.02
N LEU A 118 -19.32 14.45 -1.82
CA LEU A 118 -18.57 13.79 -2.89
C LEU A 118 -19.30 12.56 -3.41
N GLN A 119 -20.01 11.82 -2.57
CA GLN A 119 -20.76 10.63 -2.99
C GLN A 119 -21.73 10.91 -4.14
N GLY A 120 -22.36 12.10 -4.19
CA GLY A 120 -23.24 12.53 -5.28
C GLY A 120 -22.52 13.00 -6.56
N ALA A 121 -21.20 13.12 -6.58
CA ALA A 121 -20.46 13.64 -7.73
C ALA A 121 -20.49 12.73 -8.95
N LEU A 122 -20.86 11.44 -8.81
CA LEU A 122 -20.96 10.46 -9.87
C LEU A 122 -22.41 10.13 -10.29
N ASP A 123 -23.44 10.85 -9.80
CA ASP A 123 -24.84 10.53 -10.11
C ASP A 123 -25.14 10.52 -11.61
N ASP A 124 -24.43 11.33 -12.40
CA ASP A 124 -24.55 11.39 -13.87
C ASP A 124 -23.59 10.44 -14.60
N GLU A 125 -22.75 9.68 -13.89
CA GLU A 125 -21.69 8.82 -14.44
C GLU A 125 -21.96 7.34 -14.14
N ALA A 126 -22.89 6.73 -14.86
CA ALA A 126 -23.44 5.40 -14.58
C ALA A 126 -22.41 4.25 -14.50
N THR A 127 -21.18 4.43 -15.00
CA THR A 127 -20.15 3.39 -15.05
C THR A 127 -18.95 3.66 -14.16
N LEU A 128 -18.84 4.86 -13.58
CA LEU A 128 -17.70 5.22 -12.76
C LEU A 128 -17.94 4.85 -11.28
N LEU A 129 -16.85 4.43 -10.64
CA LEU A 129 -16.75 4.16 -9.22
C LEU A 129 -15.63 5.01 -8.63
N PHE A 130 -15.61 5.17 -7.32
CA PHE A 130 -14.48 5.81 -6.64
C PHE A 130 -13.35 4.81 -6.36
N GLU A 131 -12.10 5.29 -6.53
CA GLU A 131 -10.90 4.64 -6.04
C GLU A 131 -10.28 5.51 -4.94
N ALA A 132 -10.08 4.92 -3.76
CA ALA A 132 -9.40 5.54 -2.63
C ALA A 132 -7.94 5.08 -2.55
N HIS A 133 -7.01 6.02 -2.38
CA HIS A 133 -5.62 5.74 -2.09
C HIS A 133 -5.35 5.87 -0.57
N SER A 134 -4.16 5.44 -0.13
CA SER A 134 -3.70 5.55 1.27
C SER A 134 -4.65 4.93 2.30
N THR A 135 -5.37 3.86 1.91
CA THR A 135 -6.30 3.16 2.82
C THR A 135 -5.61 2.22 3.79
N ASP A 136 -4.29 2.15 3.74
CA ASP A 136 -3.46 1.37 4.67
C ASP A 136 -3.79 1.73 6.12
N TYR A 137 -3.73 0.74 7.00
CA TYR A 137 -3.92 0.88 8.45
C TYR A 137 -5.32 1.31 8.91
N GLN A 138 -6.29 1.46 8.00
CA GLN A 138 -7.68 1.69 8.38
C GLN A 138 -8.24 0.46 9.11
N THR A 139 -9.15 0.69 10.04
CA THR A 139 -9.88 -0.40 10.70
C THR A 139 -10.83 -1.09 9.72
N GLU A 140 -11.22 -2.35 9.99
CA GLU A 140 -12.21 -3.04 9.16
C GLU A 140 -13.55 -2.29 9.08
N SER A 141 -13.95 -1.62 10.17
CA SER A 141 -15.17 -0.79 10.14
C SER A 141 -15.04 0.41 9.21
N ASN A 142 -13.87 1.10 9.23
CA ASN A 142 -13.64 2.25 8.34
C ASN A 142 -13.56 1.82 6.87
N LEU A 143 -12.93 0.67 6.59
CA LEU A 143 -12.92 0.09 5.23
C LEU A 143 -14.33 -0.31 4.78
N ARG A 144 -15.16 -0.84 5.68
CA ARG A 144 -16.57 -1.16 5.39
C ARG A 144 -17.38 0.09 5.09
N ASP A 145 -17.18 1.16 5.85
CA ASP A 145 -17.85 2.44 5.61
C ASP A 145 -17.42 3.01 4.25
N LEU A 146 -16.12 2.94 3.88
CA LEU A 146 -15.65 3.29 2.53
C LEU A 146 -16.40 2.49 1.45
N VAL A 147 -16.51 1.17 1.60
CA VAL A 147 -17.23 0.32 0.63
C VAL A 147 -18.70 0.70 0.52
N LEU A 148 -19.36 0.97 1.65
CA LEU A 148 -20.78 1.41 1.68
C LEU A 148 -20.99 2.78 1.04
N ASP A 149 -19.98 3.65 1.12
CA ASP A 149 -19.99 4.99 0.53
C ASP A 149 -19.45 5.00 -0.92
N HIS A 150 -19.48 3.85 -1.60
CA HIS A 150 -19.18 3.64 -3.03
C HIS A 150 -17.71 3.71 -3.43
N TRP A 151 -16.74 3.63 -2.49
CA TRP A 151 -15.36 3.36 -2.85
C TRP A 151 -15.17 1.87 -3.14
N ALA A 152 -15.24 1.51 -4.42
CA ALA A 152 -15.17 0.12 -4.85
C ALA A 152 -13.72 -0.39 -5.02
N ILE A 153 -12.76 0.51 -5.14
CA ILE A 153 -11.33 0.19 -5.24
C ILE A 153 -10.60 0.83 -4.07
N LEU A 154 -10.04 -0.01 -3.22
CA LEU A 154 -9.27 0.41 -2.03
C LEU A 154 -7.81 0.05 -2.25
N LYS A 155 -6.94 1.07 -2.35
CA LYS A 155 -5.50 0.87 -2.57
C LYS A 155 -4.79 0.65 -1.27
N VAL A 156 -4.09 -0.47 -1.18
CA VAL A 156 -3.19 -0.84 -0.08
C VAL A 156 -1.77 -0.98 -0.63
N GLY A 157 -0.79 -0.48 0.09
CA GLY A 157 0.62 -0.48 -0.31
C GLY A 157 1.55 -0.82 0.84
N PRO A 158 2.09 0.17 1.56
CA PRO A 158 3.04 -0.06 2.65
C PRO A 158 2.54 -1.03 3.72
N GLY A 159 1.24 -1.08 4.01
CA GLY A 159 0.66 -1.96 5.01
C GLY A 159 1.00 -3.44 4.82
N LEU A 160 1.14 -3.91 3.58
CA LEU A 160 1.53 -5.30 3.30
C LEU A 160 2.98 -5.56 3.72
N THR A 161 3.91 -4.71 3.28
CA THR A 161 5.34 -4.84 3.61
C THR A 161 5.63 -4.49 5.07
N PHE A 162 4.84 -3.60 5.66
CA PHE A 162 4.86 -3.31 7.09
C PHE A 162 4.55 -4.56 7.92
N ASN A 163 3.49 -5.30 7.59
CA ASN A 163 3.17 -6.56 8.25
C ASN A 163 4.25 -7.63 8.02
N LEU A 164 4.83 -7.70 6.81
CA LEU A 164 5.96 -8.57 6.54
C LEU A 164 7.17 -8.22 7.42
N ARG A 165 7.52 -6.92 7.52
CA ARG A 165 8.61 -6.45 8.38
C ARG A 165 8.37 -6.80 9.85
N GLU A 166 7.14 -6.59 10.36
CA GLU A 166 6.82 -6.95 11.74
C GLU A 166 6.97 -8.45 11.98
N GLY A 167 6.55 -9.28 11.02
CA GLY A 167 6.77 -10.72 11.07
C GLY A 167 8.25 -11.09 11.08
N LEU A 168 9.05 -10.50 10.19
CA LEU A 168 10.48 -10.71 10.13
C LEU A 168 11.19 -10.30 11.43
N PHE A 169 10.84 -9.15 12.01
CA PHE A 169 11.41 -8.70 13.28
C PHE A 169 11.01 -9.59 14.47
N ALA A 170 9.76 -10.10 14.44
CA ALA A 170 9.31 -11.07 15.43
C ALA A 170 10.10 -12.39 15.35
N LEU A 171 10.34 -12.89 14.13
CA LEU A 171 11.12 -14.11 13.92
C LEU A 171 12.60 -13.92 14.25
N ASP A 172 13.21 -12.77 13.97
CA ASP A 172 14.58 -12.42 14.38
C ASP A 172 14.71 -12.45 15.92
N ALA A 173 13.71 -11.90 16.62
CA ALA A 173 13.68 -11.98 18.10
C ALA A 173 13.53 -13.42 18.61
N ILE A 174 12.71 -14.25 17.96
CA ILE A 174 12.55 -15.67 18.28
C ILE A 174 13.85 -16.43 18.02
N GLU A 175 14.52 -16.21 16.86
CA GLU A 175 15.82 -16.78 16.55
C GLU A 175 16.86 -16.47 17.66
N GLY A 176 16.86 -15.21 18.13
CA GLY A 176 17.74 -14.76 19.21
C GLY A 176 17.61 -15.57 20.52
N HIS A 177 16.44 -16.17 20.78
CA HIS A 177 16.21 -17.05 21.93
C HIS A 177 16.59 -18.51 21.66
N LEU A 178 16.43 -18.99 20.43
CA LEU A 178 16.56 -20.41 20.08
C LEU A 178 17.97 -20.81 19.63
N VAL A 179 18.64 -19.93 18.90
CA VAL A 179 20.00 -20.20 18.40
C VAL A 179 21.03 -19.71 19.41
N GLU A 180 21.65 -20.64 20.13
CA GLU A 180 22.61 -20.31 21.20
C GLU A 180 23.86 -19.61 20.67
N ASP A 181 24.44 -20.13 19.56
CA ASP A 181 25.63 -19.56 18.92
C ASP A 181 25.29 -18.29 18.14
N ALA A 182 25.59 -17.15 18.75
CA ALA A 182 25.33 -15.84 18.15
C ALA A 182 25.97 -15.64 16.76
N SER A 183 27.05 -16.36 16.44
CA SER A 183 27.72 -16.27 15.14
C SER A 183 26.94 -16.94 14.00
N LYS A 184 25.95 -17.76 14.33
CA LYS A 184 25.07 -18.44 13.38
C LYS A 184 23.75 -17.73 13.14
N ARG A 185 23.43 -16.72 13.95
CA ARG A 185 22.18 -15.96 13.83
C ARG A 185 22.17 -15.10 12.58
N SER A 186 21.00 -14.91 12.03
CA SER A 186 20.78 -14.03 10.87
C SER A 186 21.11 -12.57 11.15
N ASN A 187 20.86 -12.11 12.38
CA ASN A 187 20.95 -10.71 12.80
C ASN A 187 20.21 -9.78 11.81
N LEU A 188 19.05 -10.22 11.32
CA LEU A 188 18.34 -9.59 10.21
C LEU A 188 18.04 -8.11 10.46
N VAL A 189 17.58 -7.77 11.67
CA VAL A 189 17.24 -6.36 12.00
C VAL A 189 18.46 -5.46 11.87
N GLU A 190 19.63 -5.93 12.30
CA GLU A 190 20.89 -5.17 12.20
C GLU A 190 21.39 -5.11 10.74
N VAL A 191 21.29 -6.21 9.99
CA VAL A 191 21.64 -6.22 8.56
C VAL A 191 20.81 -5.21 7.78
N ILE A 192 19.49 -5.15 8.00
CA ILE A 192 18.60 -4.16 7.39
C ILE A 192 19.06 -2.74 7.73
N GLU A 193 19.34 -2.45 9.01
CA GLU A 193 19.78 -1.14 9.45
C GLU A 193 21.10 -0.72 8.77
N GLN A 194 22.08 -1.63 8.69
CA GLN A 194 23.36 -1.35 8.04
C GLN A 194 23.21 -1.09 6.53
N VAL A 195 22.39 -1.89 5.84
CA VAL A 195 22.09 -1.69 4.41
C VAL A 195 21.41 -0.33 4.17
N MET A 196 20.43 0.02 5.01
CA MET A 196 19.72 1.30 4.90
C MET A 196 20.66 2.49 5.15
N ILE A 197 21.54 2.41 6.14
CA ILE A 197 22.54 3.47 6.42
C ILE A 197 23.55 3.55 5.27
N GLY A 198 24.02 2.42 4.75
CA GLY A 198 24.98 2.37 3.65
C GLY A 198 24.42 2.84 2.29
N SER A 199 23.10 2.79 2.13
CA SER A 199 22.41 3.15 0.89
C SER A 199 21.21 4.08 1.17
N PRO A 200 21.41 5.33 1.60
CA PRO A 200 20.34 6.16 2.19
C PRO A 200 19.30 6.68 1.18
N GLY A 201 19.51 6.51 -0.11
CA GLY A 201 18.74 7.14 -1.18
C GLY A 201 17.21 6.92 -1.13
N TYR A 202 16.72 5.86 -0.47
CA TYR A 202 15.29 5.61 -0.37
C TYR A 202 14.65 6.10 0.93
N TRP A 203 15.42 6.58 1.93
CA TRP A 203 14.86 7.06 3.20
C TRP A 203 15.31 8.47 3.60
N GLU A 204 16.53 8.91 3.23
CA GLU A 204 17.16 10.15 3.73
C GLU A 204 16.31 11.40 3.47
N GLY A 205 15.67 11.49 2.29
CA GLY A 205 14.79 12.61 1.93
C GLY A 205 13.39 12.55 2.56
N TYR A 206 13.10 11.57 3.41
CA TYR A 206 11.77 11.33 3.99
C TYR A 206 11.77 11.30 5.52
N TYR A 207 12.87 10.86 6.12
CA TYR A 207 12.99 10.72 7.57
C TYR A 207 13.84 11.85 8.13
N GLU A 208 13.17 12.82 8.70
CA GLU A 208 13.78 13.99 9.32
C GLU A 208 14.11 13.75 10.80
N GLY A 209 14.77 14.75 11.45
CA GLY A 209 15.04 14.74 12.88
C GLY A 209 16.43 14.24 13.25
N SER A 210 16.61 13.94 14.52
CA SER A 210 17.85 13.40 15.11
C SER A 210 18.18 12.01 14.59
N ALA A 211 19.43 11.57 14.75
CA ALA A 211 19.86 10.22 14.40
C ALA A 211 18.99 9.12 15.04
N HIS A 212 18.52 9.35 16.28
CA HIS A 212 17.64 8.42 16.97
C HIS A 212 16.22 8.39 16.35
N GLU A 213 15.64 9.55 16.02
CA GLU A 213 14.34 9.63 15.36
C GLU A 213 14.39 8.99 13.98
N GLN A 214 15.45 9.26 13.21
CA GLN A 214 15.67 8.61 11.92
C GLN A 214 15.82 7.08 12.05
N GLN A 215 16.49 6.58 13.08
CA GLN A 215 16.61 5.15 13.37
C GLN A 215 15.23 4.53 13.67
N LEU A 216 14.42 5.19 14.51
CA LEU A 216 13.05 4.75 14.79
C LEU A 216 12.21 4.73 13.51
N ALA A 217 12.31 5.77 12.67
CA ALA A 217 11.58 5.85 11.42
C ALA A 217 12.01 4.74 10.42
N ARG A 218 13.31 4.46 10.27
CA ARG A 218 13.79 3.35 9.44
C ARG A 218 13.23 2.00 9.87
N ARG A 219 13.04 1.78 11.18
CA ARG A 219 12.60 0.50 11.74
C ARG A 219 11.08 0.36 11.84
N PHE A 220 10.34 1.47 12.08
CA PHE A 220 8.95 1.39 12.55
C PHE A 220 7.97 2.34 11.86
N SER A 221 8.40 3.19 10.92
CA SER A 221 7.51 4.10 10.24
C SER A 221 6.41 3.37 9.47
N TYR A 222 5.19 3.91 9.49
CA TYR A 222 4.10 3.45 8.63
C TYR A 222 4.41 3.57 7.14
N SER A 223 5.25 4.52 6.72
CA SER A 223 5.68 4.61 5.32
C SER A 223 6.55 3.43 4.87
N ASP A 224 7.06 2.63 5.82
CA ASP A 224 7.75 1.35 5.63
C ASP A 224 8.76 1.33 4.48
N ARG A 225 9.75 2.24 4.55
CA ARG A 225 10.74 2.35 3.47
C ARG A 225 11.71 1.18 3.40
N ILE A 226 11.70 0.27 4.38
CA ILE A 226 12.40 -1.02 4.33
C ILE A 226 12.04 -1.80 3.05
N ARG A 227 10.80 -1.69 2.55
CA ARG A 227 10.35 -2.39 1.34
C ARG A 227 11.24 -2.20 0.12
N TYR A 228 11.90 -1.05 -0.01
CA TYR A 228 12.81 -0.77 -1.12
C TYR A 228 14.17 -1.46 -0.97
N TYR A 229 14.49 -1.95 0.23
CA TYR A 229 15.75 -2.61 0.57
C TYR A 229 15.61 -4.13 0.64
N LEU A 230 14.41 -4.68 0.82
CA LEU A 230 14.19 -6.13 0.90
C LEU A 230 14.85 -6.93 -0.25
N PRO A 231 14.95 -6.41 -1.50
CA PRO A 231 15.63 -7.12 -2.59
C PRO A 231 17.17 -7.07 -2.55
N TYR A 232 17.78 -6.40 -1.59
CA TYR A 232 19.25 -6.37 -1.48
C TYR A 232 19.80 -7.74 -1.06
N ASP A 233 20.86 -8.18 -1.71
CA ASP A 233 21.42 -9.52 -1.52
C ASP A 233 21.77 -9.85 -0.07
N GLU A 234 22.24 -8.85 0.70
CA GLU A 234 22.57 -9.00 2.11
C GLU A 234 21.33 -9.31 2.96
N ILE A 235 20.22 -8.64 2.65
CA ILE A 235 18.95 -8.83 3.38
C ILE A 235 18.31 -10.16 2.97
N VAL A 236 18.30 -10.49 1.69
CA VAL A 236 17.80 -11.79 1.20
C VAL A 236 18.53 -12.93 1.88
N LYS A 237 19.87 -12.88 1.92
CA LYS A 237 20.69 -13.90 2.61
C LYS A 237 20.40 -13.98 4.10
N ALA A 238 20.19 -12.85 4.78
CA ALA A 238 19.86 -12.85 6.19
C ALA A 238 18.48 -13.47 6.44
N ILE A 239 17.48 -13.21 5.58
CA ILE A 239 16.16 -13.86 5.64
C ILE A 239 16.30 -15.38 5.43
N ASP A 240 17.08 -15.81 4.46
CA ASP A 240 17.31 -17.25 4.20
C ASP A 240 17.92 -17.94 5.41
N VAL A 241 18.94 -17.32 6.05
CA VAL A 241 19.56 -17.83 7.27
C VAL A 241 18.54 -17.89 8.42
N LEU A 242 17.76 -16.84 8.63
CA LEU A 242 16.72 -16.79 9.66
C LEU A 242 15.75 -17.97 9.52
N LEU A 243 15.19 -18.14 8.33
CA LEU A 243 14.20 -19.19 8.09
C LEU A 243 14.82 -20.58 8.22
N ALA A 244 16.02 -20.81 7.69
CA ALA A 244 16.73 -22.09 7.83
C ALA A 244 17.03 -22.43 9.29
N ASN A 245 17.47 -21.46 10.11
CA ASN A 245 17.72 -21.67 11.51
C ASN A 245 16.43 -22.06 12.26
N LEU A 246 15.32 -21.36 11.99
CA LEU A 246 14.05 -21.63 12.64
C LEU A 246 13.44 -22.98 12.20
N ASP A 247 13.63 -23.37 10.95
CA ASP A 247 13.20 -24.69 10.46
C ASP A 247 14.02 -25.83 11.09
N GLU A 248 15.33 -25.62 11.35
CA GLU A 248 16.18 -26.60 12.00
C GLU A 248 15.80 -26.85 13.44
N VAL A 249 15.51 -25.78 14.22
CA VAL A 249 15.27 -25.90 15.65
C VAL A 249 13.77 -26.05 16.00
N GLY A 250 12.88 -25.66 15.11
CA GLY A 250 11.44 -25.59 15.35
C GLY A 250 11.06 -24.40 16.25
N ILE A 251 9.87 -23.86 16.07
CA ILE A 251 9.39 -22.68 16.82
C ILE A 251 8.41 -23.11 17.91
N PRO A 252 8.76 -23.01 19.21
CA PRO A 252 7.85 -23.36 20.30
C PRO A 252 6.64 -22.40 20.37
N GLU A 253 5.44 -22.96 20.59
CA GLU A 253 4.20 -22.19 20.74
C GLU A 253 4.30 -20.99 21.69
N PRO A 254 4.98 -21.05 22.88
CA PRO A 254 5.10 -19.90 23.77
C PRO A 254 5.81 -18.69 23.15
N LEU A 255 6.77 -18.94 22.24
CA LEU A 255 7.45 -17.85 21.52
C LEU A 255 6.54 -17.28 20.42
N ILE A 256 5.76 -18.11 19.72
CA ILE A 256 4.74 -17.63 18.79
C ILE A 256 3.73 -16.77 19.55
N SER A 257 3.23 -17.24 20.68
CA SER A 257 2.30 -16.48 21.53
C SER A 257 2.85 -15.11 21.95
N GLN A 258 4.14 -15.05 22.30
CA GLN A 258 4.78 -13.80 22.74
C GLN A 258 4.95 -12.79 21.60
N TYR A 259 5.40 -13.24 20.43
CA TYR A 259 5.87 -12.37 19.35
C TYR A 259 4.88 -12.25 18.17
N LEU A 260 4.01 -13.25 17.99
CA LEU A 260 3.05 -13.36 16.89
C LEU A 260 1.69 -13.86 17.42
N PRO A 261 1.03 -13.11 18.33
CA PRO A 261 -0.16 -13.59 19.05
C PRO A 261 -1.32 -13.98 18.15
N LYS A 262 -1.55 -13.26 17.06
CA LYS A 262 -2.62 -13.62 16.09
C LYS A 262 -2.32 -14.93 15.36
N GLN A 263 -1.06 -15.17 15.00
CA GLN A 263 -0.60 -16.41 14.40
C GLN A 263 -0.70 -17.57 15.39
N PHE A 264 -0.39 -17.31 16.67
CA PHE A 264 -0.54 -18.30 17.73
C PHE A 264 -1.96 -18.84 17.83
N ASP A 265 -2.97 -17.99 17.79
CA ASP A 265 -4.37 -18.44 17.84
C ASP A 265 -4.67 -19.41 16.70
N ARG A 266 -4.23 -19.09 15.47
CA ARG A 266 -4.43 -19.95 14.29
C ARG A 266 -3.64 -21.26 14.35
N VAL A 267 -2.45 -21.24 14.91
CA VAL A 267 -1.68 -22.47 15.18
C VAL A 267 -2.44 -23.37 16.15
N ARG A 268 -2.98 -22.79 17.23
CA ARG A 268 -3.79 -23.52 18.23
C ARG A 268 -5.08 -24.10 17.65
N GLU A 269 -5.67 -23.44 16.66
CA GLU A 269 -6.85 -23.90 15.94
C GLU A 269 -6.52 -24.92 14.84
N GLY A 270 -5.25 -25.21 14.58
CA GLY A 270 -4.80 -26.11 13.51
C GLY A 270 -4.98 -25.54 12.09
N LEU A 271 -5.08 -24.22 11.97
CA LEU A 271 -5.26 -23.50 10.70
C LEU A 271 -3.94 -23.01 10.11
N LEU A 272 -2.84 -23.08 10.88
CA LEU A 272 -1.53 -22.57 10.49
C LEU A 272 -0.43 -23.46 11.01
N GLU A 273 0.50 -23.84 10.14
CA GLU A 273 1.71 -24.56 10.54
C GLU A 273 2.71 -23.61 11.22
N PRO A 274 3.38 -24.03 12.33
CA PRO A 274 4.27 -23.18 13.08
C PRO A 274 5.68 -23.08 12.47
N THR A 275 5.78 -22.86 11.14
CA THR A 275 7.04 -22.65 10.43
C THR A 275 7.27 -21.16 10.19
N GLY A 276 8.55 -20.75 10.07
CA GLY A 276 8.87 -19.33 9.83
C GLY A 276 8.18 -18.79 8.58
N HIS A 277 8.17 -19.57 7.51
CA HIS A 277 7.55 -19.19 6.23
C HIS A 277 6.03 -18.99 6.34
N GLU A 278 5.31 -19.96 6.93
CA GLU A 278 3.85 -19.88 7.04
C GLU A 278 3.42 -18.75 8.00
N LEU A 279 4.15 -18.54 9.09
CA LEU A 279 3.92 -17.42 10.01
C LEU A 279 4.07 -16.06 9.31
N LEU A 280 5.06 -15.90 8.42
CA LEU A 280 5.23 -14.67 7.64
C LEU A 280 4.12 -14.45 6.63
N ILE A 281 3.74 -15.48 5.87
CA ILE A 281 2.63 -15.39 4.91
C ILE A 281 1.34 -14.98 5.65
N ASP A 282 1.06 -15.65 6.75
CA ASP A 282 -0.14 -15.36 7.52
C ASP A 282 -0.11 -13.94 8.13
N ARG A 283 1.07 -13.46 8.55
CA ARG A 283 1.24 -12.08 9.02
C ARG A 283 0.94 -11.05 7.93
N VAL A 284 1.32 -11.32 6.67
CA VAL A 284 0.94 -10.46 5.53
C VAL A 284 -0.56 -10.53 5.26
N ARG A 285 -1.17 -11.72 5.38
CA ARG A 285 -2.63 -11.89 5.26
C ARG A 285 -3.40 -11.06 6.29
N ASP A 286 -2.82 -10.80 7.48
CA ASP A 286 -3.44 -9.91 8.47
C ASP A 286 -3.67 -8.47 7.95
N ALA A 287 -2.90 -8.00 6.97
CA ALA A 287 -3.17 -6.71 6.32
C ALA A 287 -4.36 -6.78 5.35
N LEU A 288 -4.64 -7.95 4.77
CA LEU A 288 -5.69 -8.12 3.76
C LEU A 288 -7.04 -8.52 4.36
N ARG A 289 -7.06 -9.20 5.52
CA ARG A 289 -8.30 -9.65 6.17
C ARG A 289 -9.33 -8.53 6.41
N PRO A 290 -8.94 -7.35 6.91
CA PRO A 290 -9.88 -6.23 7.05
C PRO A 290 -10.52 -5.80 5.72
N TYR A 291 -9.77 -5.85 4.60
CA TYR A 291 -10.31 -5.54 3.28
C TYR A 291 -11.30 -6.60 2.82
N SER A 292 -10.96 -7.87 2.98
CA SER A 292 -11.87 -8.98 2.65
C SER A 292 -13.15 -8.90 3.46
N GLY A 293 -13.05 -8.66 4.78
CA GLY A 293 -14.21 -8.49 5.66
C GLY A 293 -15.08 -7.29 5.28
N ALA A 294 -14.47 -6.15 4.97
CA ALA A 294 -15.16 -4.95 4.52
C ALA A 294 -15.95 -5.16 3.22
N CYS A 295 -15.37 -5.94 2.28
CA CYS A 295 -16.01 -6.28 0.99
C CYS A 295 -17.00 -7.45 1.10
N GLY A 296 -17.24 -8.02 2.29
CA GLY A 296 -18.12 -9.17 2.46
C GLY A 296 -17.58 -10.47 1.85
N LEU A 297 -16.27 -10.53 1.57
CA LEU A 297 -15.61 -11.73 1.09
C LEU A 297 -15.28 -12.67 2.27
N PRO A 298 -15.27 -14.00 2.06
CA PRO A 298 -14.82 -14.92 3.10
C PRO A 298 -13.37 -14.58 3.48
N ASN A 299 -13.08 -14.63 4.79
CA ASN A 299 -11.72 -14.44 5.30
C ASN A 299 -10.75 -15.41 4.61
N ALA A 300 -9.75 -14.85 3.94
CA ALA A 300 -8.70 -15.60 3.27
C ALA A 300 -7.66 -16.13 4.27
#